data_f849aaafdc90935965d459b7067b6d5b
#
_entry.id   f849aaafdc90935965d459b7067b6d5b
#
_cell.length_a   1.000
_cell.length_b   1.000
_cell.length_c   1.000
_cell.angle_alpha   90.00
_cell.angle_beta   90.00
_cell.angle_gamma   90.00
#
_symmetry.space_group_name_H-M   'P 1'
#
loop_
_entity.id
_entity.type
_entity.pdbx_description
1 polymer ?
#
loop_
_entity_poly.entity_id
_entity_poly.type
_entity_poly.pdbx_seq_one_letter_code
_entity_poly.pdbx_strand_id
1 'polypeptide(L)'
;MTSPGPIVIETRGLRKVFSAGRAPITALQDISFAVREGSFVSLVGPSGCGKSTLLQMLAGLMPSTAGEVLVDGLPVRKPAPDKISVMFQDATLLPWKRIAENVEFPLEVRGTNAAERRERAAAMLSLVGLTDFGARYPHELSGGMRQRVAIARALAPNPRILLMDEPFGALDEQTRIKMGHELLDIWSKTKKTIFLITHSLTEALFLSDVVLVMSHRPGQIVGVIEAGLPRPRTYDIIGSAEFGAARNRIWKLISQDDDESGDNGMASL
;
A
#
# COMPACT_ATOMS: atom_id res chain seq x y z
N MET A 1 -5.55 -25.35 -10.15
CA MET A 1 -5.31 -24.61 -8.90
C MET A 1 -3.81 -24.51 -8.73
N THR A 2 -3.22 -23.34 -8.95
CA THR A 2 -1.79 -23.09 -8.71
C THR A 2 -1.56 -23.10 -7.21
N SER A 3 -0.56 -23.84 -6.74
CA SER A 3 -0.16 -23.83 -5.33
C SER A 3 0.06 -22.39 -4.87
N PRO A 4 -0.39 -22.02 -3.66
CA PRO A 4 -0.20 -20.68 -3.15
C PRO A 4 1.30 -20.36 -3.10
N GLY A 5 1.69 -19.20 -3.67
CA GLY A 5 3.08 -18.74 -3.70
C GLY A 5 3.72 -18.64 -2.30
N PRO A 6 5.05 -18.54 -2.22
CA PRO A 6 5.76 -18.44 -0.95
C PRO A 6 5.36 -17.18 -0.18
N ILE A 7 5.51 -17.20 1.14
CA ILE A 7 5.35 -16.00 1.99
C ILE A 7 6.53 -15.07 1.74
N VAL A 8 6.24 -13.80 1.42
CA VAL A 8 7.26 -12.77 1.15
C VAL A 8 7.27 -11.65 2.19
N ILE A 9 6.15 -11.42 2.90
CA ILE A 9 6.09 -10.54 4.07
C ILE A 9 5.44 -11.36 5.19
N GLU A 10 6.02 -11.31 6.37
CA GLU A 10 5.44 -11.89 7.58
C GLU A 10 5.67 -10.94 8.76
N THR A 11 4.67 -10.78 9.60
CA THR A 11 4.80 -10.07 10.88
C THR A 11 4.46 -11.03 12.01
N ARG A 12 5.22 -10.97 13.10
CA ARG A 12 5.06 -11.84 14.27
C ARG A 12 5.01 -11.02 15.53
N GLY A 13 3.84 -10.92 16.16
CA GLY A 13 3.63 -10.23 17.42
C GLY A 13 4.11 -8.78 17.40
N LEU A 14 3.97 -8.07 16.26
CA LEU A 14 4.56 -6.77 16.06
C LEU A 14 3.90 -5.73 16.95
N ARG A 15 4.70 -5.00 17.72
CA ARG A 15 4.25 -3.95 18.62
C ARG A 15 5.01 -2.66 18.39
N LYS A 16 4.29 -1.53 18.51
CA LYS A 16 4.89 -0.20 18.48
C LYS A 16 4.36 0.67 19.59
N VAL A 17 5.28 1.16 20.44
CA VAL A 17 5.00 2.12 21.49
C VAL A 17 5.85 3.37 21.22
N PHE A 18 5.21 4.52 21.21
CA PHE A 18 5.88 5.81 21.13
C PHE A 18 6.02 6.38 22.55
N SER A 19 7.23 6.74 22.92
CA SER A 19 7.53 7.45 24.16
C SER A 19 7.45 8.96 23.87
N ALA A 20 6.23 9.51 23.80
CA ALA A 20 5.99 10.92 23.57
C ALA A 20 5.37 11.55 24.83
N GLY A 21 6.07 12.49 25.48
CA GLY A 21 5.56 13.20 26.63
C GLY A 21 5.50 12.37 27.93
N ARG A 22 4.46 12.62 28.77
CA ARG A 22 4.33 12.02 30.11
C ARG A 22 3.85 10.57 30.14
N ALA A 23 3.21 10.09 29.06
CA ALA A 23 2.70 8.72 28.98
C ALA A 23 3.07 8.06 27.66
N PRO A 24 3.48 6.78 27.65
CA PRO A 24 3.72 6.04 26.42
C PRO A 24 2.41 5.78 25.67
N ILE A 25 2.45 5.90 24.35
CA ILE A 25 1.31 5.65 23.47
C ILE A 25 1.56 4.35 22.69
N THR A 26 0.74 3.33 22.95
CA THR A 26 0.75 2.11 22.13
C THR A 26 -0.01 2.38 20.83
N ALA A 27 0.71 2.40 19.71
CA ALA A 27 0.14 2.60 18.40
C ALA A 27 -0.32 1.27 17.77
N LEU A 28 0.50 0.23 17.91
CA LEU A 28 0.25 -1.11 17.37
C LEU A 28 0.45 -2.15 18.47
N GLN A 29 -0.41 -3.17 18.50
CA GLN A 29 -0.34 -4.25 19.46
C GLN A 29 -0.63 -5.58 18.77
N ASP A 30 0.31 -6.53 18.91
CA ASP A 30 0.20 -7.93 18.45
C ASP A 30 -0.22 -8.07 16.98
N ILE A 31 0.44 -7.36 16.07
CA ILE A 31 0.18 -7.45 14.64
C ILE A 31 0.88 -8.68 14.07
N SER A 32 0.08 -9.67 13.66
CA SER A 32 0.56 -10.91 13.06
C SER A 32 -0.22 -11.23 11.79
N PHE A 33 0.46 -11.28 10.63
CA PHE A 33 -0.10 -11.68 9.34
C PHE A 33 0.99 -12.11 8.38
N ALA A 34 0.60 -12.74 7.27
CA ALA A 34 1.49 -13.14 6.18
C ALA A 34 0.93 -12.70 4.83
N VAL A 35 1.83 -12.28 3.93
CA VAL A 35 1.54 -11.90 2.54
C VAL A 35 2.29 -12.83 1.60
N ARG A 36 1.57 -13.41 0.64
CA ARG A 36 2.15 -14.31 -0.36
C ARG A 36 2.68 -13.55 -1.56
N GLU A 37 3.66 -14.14 -2.24
CA GLU A 37 4.21 -13.59 -3.47
C GLU A 37 3.14 -13.39 -4.55
N GLY A 38 3.22 -12.24 -5.23
CA GLY A 38 2.32 -11.89 -6.32
C GLY A 38 0.90 -11.55 -5.89
N SER A 39 0.56 -11.60 -4.59
CA SER A 39 -0.76 -11.20 -4.10
C SER A 39 -0.91 -9.69 -4.00
N PHE A 40 -2.14 -9.24 -4.13
CA PHE A 40 -2.55 -7.87 -3.83
C PHE A 40 -3.28 -7.88 -2.48
N VAL A 41 -2.69 -7.29 -1.46
CA VAL A 41 -3.26 -7.23 -0.10
C VAL A 41 -3.55 -5.77 0.26
N SER A 42 -4.73 -5.49 0.81
CA SER A 42 -5.06 -4.18 1.38
C SER A 42 -5.20 -4.23 2.88
N LEU A 43 -4.84 -3.13 3.53
CA LEU A 43 -5.10 -2.87 4.93
C LEU A 43 -6.09 -1.71 5.06
N VAL A 44 -7.21 -1.96 5.72
CA VAL A 44 -8.24 -0.95 6.02
C VAL A 44 -8.41 -0.80 7.53
N GLY A 45 -8.93 0.33 7.96
CA GLY A 45 -9.21 0.60 9.37
C GLY A 45 -9.39 2.09 9.63
N PRO A 46 -9.81 2.49 10.83
CA PRO A 46 -10.08 3.87 11.20
C PRO A 46 -8.88 4.80 11.04
N SER A 47 -9.15 6.11 10.96
CA SER A 47 -8.07 7.10 10.92
C SER A 47 -7.28 7.09 12.24
N GLY A 48 -5.95 7.18 12.15
CA GLY A 48 -5.08 7.21 13.32
C GLY A 48 -4.87 5.87 14.04
N CYS A 49 -5.38 4.74 13.52
CA CYS A 49 -5.18 3.40 14.13
C CYS A 49 -3.76 2.84 13.99
N GLY A 50 -2.90 3.46 13.18
CA GLY A 50 -1.49 3.03 13.05
C GLY A 50 -1.12 2.42 11.69
N LYS A 51 -1.96 2.49 10.65
CA LYS A 51 -1.69 1.91 9.32
C LYS A 51 -0.37 2.38 8.71
N SER A 52 -0.14 3.68 8.64
CA SER A 52 1.12 4.24 8.12
C SER A 52 2.32 3.88 9.00
N THR A 53 2.14 3.76 10.33
CA THR A 53 3.17 3.25 11.24
C THR A 53 3.56 1.82 10.86
N LEU A 54 2.57 0.94 10.63
CA LEU A 54 2.81 -0.43 10.19
C LEU A 54 3.56 -0.46 8.87
N LEU A 55 3.12 0.34 7.87
CA LEU A 55 3.78 0.41 6.57
C LEU A 55 5.25 0.83 6.69
N GLN A 56 5.55 1.86 7.51
CA GLN A 56 6.93 2.28 7.76
C GLN A 56 7.79 1.18 8.41
N MET A 57 7.18 0.35 9.27
CA MET A 57 7.87 -0.80 9.87
C MET A 57 8.12 -1.91 8.82
N LEU A 58 7.13 -2.21 7.96
CA LEU A 58 7.30 -3.14 6.83
C LEU A 58 8.40 -2.70 5.88
N ALA A 59 8.53 -1.39 5.66
CA ALA A 59 9.57 -0.79 4.82
C ALA A 59 10.97 -0.75 5.47
N GLY A 60 11.07 -1.07 6.78
CA GLY A 60 12.32 -0.91 7.54
C GLY A 60 12.71 0.53 7.83
N LEU A 61 11.76 1.47 7.68
CA LEU A 61 11.95 2.90 7.97
C LEU A 61 11.75 3.22 9.46
N MET A 62 11.06 2.33 10.18
CA MET A 62 10.78 2.49 11.61
C MET A 62 11.00 1.15 12.33
N PRO A 63 11.75 1.12 13.45
CA PRO A 63 11.93 -0.09 14.23
C PRO A 63 10.68 -0.42 15.05
N SER A 64 10.43 -1.72 15.26
CA SER A 64 9.44 -2.21 16.24
C SER A 64 9.90 -1.98 17.66
N THR A 65 8.95 -1.94 18.61
CA THR A 65 9.23 -2.00 20.05
C THR A 65 9.34 -3.45 20.53
N ALA A 66 8.54 -4.35 19.92
CA ALA A 66 8.61 -5.80 20.12
C ALA A 66 8.07 -6.51 18.87
N GLY A 67 8.30 -7.81 18.76
CA GLY A 67 7.99 -8.59 17.58
C GLY A 67 8.91 -8.27 16.40
N GLU A 68 8.64 -8.87 15.26
CA GLU A 68 9.51 -8.72 14.08
C GLU A 68 8.72 -8.66 12.77
N VAL A 69 9.33 -8.01 11.79
CA VAL A 69 8.95 -8.06 10.37
C VAL A 69 9.96 -8.91 9.63
N LEU A 70 9.47 -9.85 8.86
CA LEU A 70 10.30 -10.71 8.00
C LEU A 70 9.96 -10.45 6.53
N VAL A 71 10.97 -10.34 5.69
CA VAL A 71 10.86 -10.33 4.22
C VAL A 71 11.70 -11.45 3.67
N ASP A 72 11.09 -12.36 2.91
CA ASP A 72 11.70 -13.61 2.46
C ASP A 72 12.31 -14.43 3.63
N GLY A 73 11.65 -14.45 4.78
CA GLY A 73 12.10 -15.13 5.99
C GLY A 73 13.25 -14.44 6.74
N LEU A 74 13.73 -13.27 6.29
CA LEU A 74 14.81 -12.51 6.91
C LEU A 74 14.29 -11.28 7.65
N PRO A 75 14.77 -10.99 8.88
CA PRO A 75 14.34 -9.83 9.64
C PRO A 75 14.66 -8.50 8.95
N VAL A 76 13.67 -7.62 8.87
CA VAL A 76 13.80 -6.27 8.33
C VAL A 76 14.25 -5.33 9.44
N ARG A 77 15.54 -4.99 9.47
CA ARG A 77 16.13 -4.06 10.46
C ARG A 77 16.46 -2.68 9.89
N LYS A 78 16.48 -2.55 8.57
CA LYS A 78 16.75 -1.33 7.80
C LYS A 78 16.05 -1.40 6.44
N PRO A 79 15.90 -0.28 5.73
CA PRO A 79 15.34 -0.28 4.37
C PRO A 79 16.07 -1.25 3.44
N ALA A 80 15.30 -2.00 2.66
CA ALA A 80 15.81 -2.95 1.67
C ALA A 80 15.34 -2.53 0.26
N PRO A 81 15.92 -1.46 -0.31
CA PRO A 81 15.43 -0.86 -1.56
C PRO A 81 15.46 -1.80 -2.75
N ASP A 82 16.30 -2.84 -2.73
CA ASP A 82 16.35 -3.86 -3.79
C ASP A 82 15.12 -4.78 -3.79
N LYS A 83 14.43 -4.90 -2.65
CA LYS A 83 13.27 -5.76 -2.49
C LYS A 83 11.97 -4.98 -2.38
N ILE A 84 12.01 -3.83 -1.70
CA ILE A 84 10.83 -3.05 -1.30
C ILE A 84 10.91 -1.65 -1.89
N SER A 85 9.87 -1.22 -2.56
CA SER A 85 9.62 0.19 -2.87
C SER A 85 8.40 0.69 -2.10
N VAL A 86 8.43 1.97 -1.74
CA VAL A 86 7.34 2.63 -1.01
C VAL A 86 6.78 3.75 -1.86
N MET A 87 5.46 3.83 -1.94
CA MET A 87 4.71 4.96 -2.46
C MET A 87 3.91 5.58 -1.32
N PHE A 88 4.18 6.85 -1.03
CA PHE A 88 3.46 7.61 -0.01
C PHE A 88 2.20 8.26 -0.59
N GLN A 89 1.33 8.75 0.28
CA GLN A 89 0.07 9.39 -0.07
C GLN A 89 0.25 10.53 -1.09
N ASP A 90 1.22 11.40 -0.86
CA ASP A 90 1.64 12.37 -1.85
C ASP A 90 2.58 11.74 -2.87
N ALA A 91 2.42 12.08 -4.13
CA ALA A 91 3.31 11.59 -5.19
C ALA A 91 4.79 11.97 -4.97
N THR A 92 5.06 13.00 -4.16
CA THR A 92 6.39 13.49 -3.76
C THR A 92 7.38 13.56 -4.92
N LEU A 93 6.90 13.98 -6.11
CA LEU A 93 7.76 14.17 -7.27
C LEU A 93 8.72 15.33 -7.02
N LEU A 94 9.96 15.19 -7.50
CA LEU A 94 10.99 16.21 -7.42
C LEU A 94 10.61 17.34 -8.39
N PRO A 95 10.18 18.53 -7.92
CA PRO A 95 9.59 19.55 -8.79
C PRO A 95 10.59 20.17 -9.76
N TRP A 96 11.89 20.09 -9.47
CA TRP A 96 12.98 20.57 -10.31
C TRP A 96 13.49 19.55 -11.33
N LYS A 97 13.02 18.30 -11.27
CA LYS A 97 13.37 17.24 -12.22
C LYS A 97 12.22 17.02 -13.22
N ARG A 98 12.56 16.71 -14.46
CA ARG A 98 11.59 16.28 -15.47
C ARG A 98 10.97 14.94 -15.08
N ILE A 99 9.86 14.57 -15.71
CA ILE A 99 9.13 13.32 -15.41
C ILE A 99 10.02 12.09 -15.64
N ALA A 100 10.75 12.03 -16.75
CA ALA A 100 11.69 10.94 -16.98
C ALA A 100 12.76 10.86 -15.88
N GLU A 101 13.34 12.00 -15.49
CA GLU A 101 14.35 12.08 -14.43
C GLU A 101 13.80 11.73 -13.05
N ASN A 102 12.51 12.02 -12.79
CA ASN A 102 11.83 11.53 -11.57
C ASN A 102 11.78 10.01 -11.52
N VAL A 103 11.47 9.36 -12.65
CA VAL A 103 11.42 7.88 -12.73
C VAL A 103 12.84 7.28 -12.68
N GLU A 104 13.84 7.95 -13.25
CA GLU A 104 15.25 7.55 -13.18
C GLU A 104 15.85 7.67 -11.77
N PHE A 105 15.34 8.58 -10.94
CA PHE A 105 15.97 9.00 -9.69
C PHE A 105 16.33 7.84 -8.74
N PRO A 106 15.47 6.84 -8.47
CA PRO A 106 15.85 5.72 -7.62
C PRO A 106 17.02 4.90 -8.17
N LEU A 107 17.15 4.80 -9.49
CA LEU A 107 18.24 4.11 -10.16
C LEU A 107 19.51 4.94 -10.15
N GLU A 108 19.39 6.28 -10.25
CA GLU A 108 20.49 7.23 -10.09
C GLU A 108 21.14 7.09 -8.71
N VAL A 109 20.31 7.05 -7.64
CA VAL A 109 20.78 6.86 -6.26
C VAL A 109 21.50 5.52 -6.07
N ARG A 110 21.11 4.47 -6.81
CA ARG A 110 21.77 3.15 -6.81
C ARG A 110 23.06 3.11 -7.63
N GLY A 111 23.44 4.18 -8.34
CA GLY A 111 24.60 4.20 -9.19
C GLY A 111 24.44 3.46 -10.53
N THR A 112 23.22 3.16 -10.95
CA THR A 112 22.94 2.54 -12.26
C THR A 112 23.43 3.47 -13.37
N ASN A 113 24.02 2.91 -14.44
CA ASN A 113 24.52 3.71 -15.56
C ASN A 113 23.42 4.47 -16.29
N ALA A 114 23.76 5.59 -16.94
CA ALA A 114 22.79 6.52 -17.51
C ALA A 114 21.97 5.91 -18.67
N ALA A 115 22.54 5.01 -19.47
CA ALA A 115 21.84 4.37 -20.58
C ALA A 115 20.73 3.44 -20.07
N GLU A 116 21.05 2.58 -19.11
CA GLU A 116 20.12 1.65 -18.47
C GLU A 116 19.00 2.39 -17.72
N ARG A 117 19.32 3.51 -17.01
CA ARG A 117 18.32 4.33 -16.33
C ARG A 117 17.29 4.88 -17.31
N ARG A 118 17.73 5.46 -18.43
CA ARG A 118 16.86 6.03 -19.45
C ARG A 118 15.98 4.97 -20.09
N GLU A 119 16.54 3.83 -20.46
CA GLU A 119 15.78 2.69 -21.00
C GLU A 119 14.71 2.23 -20.01
N ARG A 120 15.09 2.05 -18.76
CA ARG A 120 14.16 1.60 -17.70
C ARG A 120 13.08 2.63 -17.45
N ALA A 121 13.41 3.92 -17.37
CA ALA A 121 12.43 4.98 -17.18
C ALA A 121 11.44 5.07 -18.36
N ALA A 122 11.92 4.96 -19.59
CA ALA A 122 11.07 4.94 -20.78
C ALA A 122 10.10 3.76 -20.75
N ALA A 123 10.58 2.56 -20.40
CA ALA A 123 9.72 1.38 -20.24
C ALA A 123 8.66 1.58 -19.15
N MET A 124 9.00 2.17 -18.01
CA MET A 124 8.04 2.43 -16.92
C MET A 124 7.03 3.52 -17.29
N LEU A 125 7.46 4.58 -17.99
CA LEU A 125 6.54 5.61 -18.51
C LEU A 125 5.56 5.02 -19.54
N SER A 126 6.04 4.14 -20.40
CA SER A 126 5.18 3.41 -21.35
C SER A 126 4.17 2.53 -20.61
N LEU A 127 4.60 1.81 -19.56
CA LEU A 127 3.74 0.95 -18.76
C LEU A 127 2.56 1.71 -18.12
N VAL A 128 2.78 2.98 -17.70
CA VAL A 128 1.75 3.83 -17.08
C VAL A 128 1.07 4.78 -18.09
N GLY A 129 1.31 4.62 -19.39
CA GLY A 129 0.67 5.41 -20.46
C GLY A 129 1.09 6.88 -20.50
N LEU A 130 2.36 7.18 -20.16
CA LEU A 130 2.92 8.54 -20.10
C LEU A 130 4.18 8.71 -20.97
N THR A 131 4.31 7.95 -22.05
CA THR A 131 5.48 7.97 -22.95
C THR A 131 5.83 9.38 -23.43
N ASP A 132 4.84 10.18 -23.82
CA ASP A 132 5.04 11.51 -24.42
C ASP A 132 5.27 12.61 -23.36
N PHE A 133 5.19 12.28 -22.08
CA PHE A 133 5.29 13.25 -20.98
C PHE A 133 6.66 13.28 -20.30
N GLY A 134 7.60 12.47 -20.75
CA GLY A 134 8.92 12.36 -20.11
C GLY A 134 9.70 13.67 -19.98
N ALA A 135 9.55 14.61 -20.94
CA ALA A 135 10.20 15.91 -20.95
C ALA A 135 9.49 16.98 -20.10
N ARG A 136 8.27 16.72 -19.62
CA ARG A 136 7.48 17.64 -18.81
C ARG A 136 7.98 17.71 -17.37
N TYR A 137 7.54 18.75 -16.65
CA TYR A 137 7.75 18.90 -15.21
C TYR A 137 6.49 18.50 -14.42
N PRO A 138 6.60 18.15 -13.11
CA PRO A 138 5.44 17.72 -12.30
C PRO A 138 4.28 18.71 -12.25
N HIS A 139 4.55 20.01 -12.28
CA HIS A 139 3.50 21.05 -12.25
C HIS A 139 2.68 21.14 -13.54
N GLU A 140 3.16 20.56 -14.64
CA GLU A 140 2.45 20.51 -15.92
C GLU A 140 1.48 19.31 -16.00
N LEU A 141 1.42 18.43 -14.99
CA LEU A 141 0.63 17.21 -14.97
C LEU A 141 -0.60 17.35 -14.07
N SER A 142 -1.68 16.63 -14.44
CA SER A 142 -2.84 16.45 -13.55
C SER A 142 -2.48 15.60 -12.33
N GLY A 143 -3.33 15.61 -11.27
CA GLY A 143 -3.15 14.79 -10.07
C GLY A 143 -2.98 13.30 -10.39
N GLY A 144 -3.87 12.74 -11.22
CA GLY A 144 -3.78 11.33 -11.63
C GLY A 144 -2.52 11.02 -12.45
N MET A 145 -2.08 11.94 -13.32
CA MET A 145 -0.81 11.76 -14.04
C MET A 145 0.38 11.76 -13.09
N ARG A 146 0.40 12.63 -12.09
CA ARG A 146 1.47 12.62 -11.06
C ARG A 146 1.51 11.32 -10.29
N GLN A 147 0.35 10.73 -9.95
CA GLN A 147 0.28 9.43 -9.29
C GLN A 147 0.81 8.31 -10.19
N ARG A 148 0.50 8.32 -11.49
CA ARG A 148 1.09 7.36 -12.45
C ARG A 148 2.60 7.47 -12.52
N VAL A 149 3.15 8.68 -12.52
CA VAL A 149 4.61 8.88 -12.46
C VAL A 149 5.20 8.33 -11.17
N ALA A 150 4.52 8.52 -10.02
CA ALA A 150 4.96 7.95 -8.73
C ALA A 150 4.96 6.41 -8.76
N ILE A 151 3.97 5.78 -9.38
CA ILE A 151 3.92 4.33 -9.61
C ILE A 151 5.11 3.90 -10.50
N ALA A 152 5.32 4.58 -11.63
CA ALA A 152 6.44 4.31 -12.54
C ALA A 152 7.79 4.41 -11.83
N ARG A 153 7.99 5.47 -11.02
CA ARG A 153 9.18 5.68 -10.19
C ARG A 153 9.38 4.56 -9.17
N ALA A 154 8.31 4.13 -8.50
CA ALA A 154 8.37 3.06 -7.53
C ALA A 154 8.68 1.69 -8.17
N LEU A 155 8.25 1.47 -9.41
CA LEU A 155 8.50 0.24 -10.17
C LEU A 155 9.85 0.23 -10.90
N ALA A 156 10.46 1.39 -11.18
CA ALA A 156 11.71 1.50 -11.92
C ALA A 156 12.85 0.63 -11.34
N PRO A 157 13.05 0.56 -10.00
CA PRO A 157 14.05 -0.32 -9.40
C PRO A 157 13.74 -1.82 -9.49
N ASN A 158 12.62 -2.20 -10.09
CA ASN A 158 12.14 -3.58 -10.17
C ASN A 158 11.95 -4.27 -8.79
N PRO A 159 11.26 -3.64 -7.84
CA PRO A 159 11.09 -4.22 -6.51
C PRO A 159 10.26 -5.51 -6.58
N ARG A 160 10.43 -6.39 -5.60
CA ARG A 160 9.57 -7.57 -5.42
C ARG A 160 8.26 -7.19 -4.72
N ILE A 161 8.33 -6.21 -3.82
CA ILE A 161 7.23 -5.74 -2.98
C ILE A 161 7.03 -4.24 -3.20
N LEU A 162 5.78 -3.83 -3.41
CA LEU A 162 5.37 -2.43 -3.48
C LEU A 162 4.43 -2.15 -2.31
N LEU A 163 4.86 -1.27 -1.40
CA LEU A 163 4.07 -0.75 -0.30
C LEU A 163 3.46 0.59 -0.71
N MET A 164 2.16 0.76 -0.52
CA MET A 164 1.43 1.97 -0.94
C MET A 164 0.60 2.51 0.23
N ASP A 165 0.81 3.78 0.60
CA ASP A 165 0.07 4.46 1.66
C ASP A 165 -0.92 5.43 1.05
N GLU A 166 -2.20 5.08 1.02
CA GLU A 166 -3.33 5.87 0.49
C GLU A 166 -3.04 6.55 -0.86
N PRO A 167 -2.56 5.82 -1.89
CA PRO A 167 -2.02 6.42 -3.11
C PRO A 167 -3.03 7.25 -3.90
N PHE A 168 -4.32 7.03 -3.69
CA PHE A 168 -5.38 7.73 -4.41
C PHE A 168 -6.23 8.64 -3.53
N GLY A 169 -5.84 8.85 -2.26
CA GLY A 169 -6.61 9.62 -1.29
C GLY A 169 -6.87 11.08 -1.68
N ALA A 170 -5.94 11.71 -2.41
CA ALA A 170 -6.06 13.09 -2.88
C ALA A 170 -6.80 13.27 -4.22
N LEU A 171 -7.28 12.16 -4.85
CA LEU A 171 -7.97 12.20 -6.12
C LEU A 171 -9.49 12.27 -5.94
N ASP A 172 -10.17 12.93 -6.88
CA ASP A 172 -11.63 12.85 -6.98
C ASP A 172 -12.07 11.40 -7.28
N GLU A 173 -13.35 11.10 -7.04
CA GLU A 173 -13.86 9.74 -7.12
C GLU A 173 -13.71 9.12 -8.51
N GLN A 174 -14.01 9.88 -9.59
CA GLN A 174 -13.92 9.35 -10.94
C GLN A 174 -12.46 9.03 -11.33
N THR A 175 -11.54 9.92 -10.98
CA THR A 175 -10.11 9.72 -11.21
C THR A 175 -9.58 8.55 -10.39
N ARG A 176 -10.02 8.41 -9.12
CA ARG A 176 -9.66 7.29 -8.23
C ARG A 176 -10.07 5.94 -8.82
N ILE A 177 -11.28 5.85 -9.34
CA ILE A 177 -11.81 4.67 -10.01
C ILE A 177 -10.92 4.27 -11.19
N LYS A 178 -10.65 5.24 -12.08
CA LYS A 178 -9.81 5.02 -13.26
C LYS A 178 -8.39 4.57 -12.85
N MET A 179 -7.81 5.21 -11.85
CA MET A 179 -6.50 4.83 -11.32
C MET A 179 -6.48 3.43 -10.72
N GLY A 180 -7.58 2.99 -10.09
CA GLY A 180 -7.72 1.62 -9.59
C GLY A 180 -7.64 0.58 -10.71
N HIS A 181 -8.34 0.80 -11.84
CA HIS A 181 -8.24 -0.05 -13.02
C HIS A 181 -6.82 -0.08 -13.60
N GLU A 182 -6.22 1.09 -13.78
CA GLU A 182 -4.86 1.20 -14.29
C GLU A 182 -3.85 0.48 -13.39
N LEU A 183 -4.02 0.56 -12.06
CA LEU A 183 -3.17 -0.17 -11.12
C LEU A 183 -3.35 -1.68 -11.24
N LEU A 184 -4.58 -2.19 -11.44
CA LEU A 184 -4.82 -3.61 -11.69
C LEU A 184 -4.18 -4.07 -12.99
N ASP A 185 -4.24 -3.28 -14.05
CA ASP A 185 -3.58 -3.58 -15.33
C ASP A 185 -2.05 -3.65 -15.18
N ILE A 186 -1.47 -2.68 -14.47
CA ILE A 186 -0.04 -2.66 -14.15
C ILE A 186 0.33 -3.90 -13.31
N TRP A 187 -0.45 -4.19 -12.27
CA TRP A 187 -0.24 -5.36 -11.42
C TRP A 187 -0.34 -6.67 -12.21
N SER A 188 -1.33 -6.79 -13.10
CA SER A 188 -1.52 -7.99 -13.93
C SER A 188 -0.32 -8.29 -14.83
N LYS A 189 0.35 -7.23 -15.32
CA LYS A 189 1.55 -7.31 -16.17
C LYS A 189 2.82 -7.56 -15.36
N THR A 190 2.93 -6.97 -14.18
CA THR A 190 4.17 -7.00 -13.38
C THR A 190 4.22 -8.11 -12.36
N LYS A 191 3.07 -8.64 -11.93
CA LYS A 191 2.91 -9.68 -10.90
C LYS A 191 3.66 -9.39 -9.61
N LYS A 192 3.81 -8.10 -9.25
CA LYS A 192 4.44 -7.69 -8.01
C LYS A 192 3.54 -8.00 -6.82
N THR A 193 4.15 -8.23 -5.65
CA THR A 193 3.39 -8.25 -4.41
C THR A 193 3.06 -6.83 -4.01
N ILE A 194 1.78 -6.51 -3.81
CA ILE A 194 1.34 -5.18 -3.40
C ILE A 194 0.72 -5.24 -2.01
N PHE A 195 1.15 -4.34 -1.14
CA PHE A 195 0.52 -4.07 0.15
C PHE A 195 0.03 -2.61 0.14
N LEU A 196 -1.29 -2.45 0.12
CA LEU A 196 -1.97 -1.16 -0.02
C LEU A 196 -2.64 -0.76 1.29
N ILE A 197 -2.41 0.44 1.76
CA ILE A 197 -3.22 1.08 2.78
C ILE A 197 -4.26 1.97 2.11
N THR A 198 -5.51 1.83 2.51
CA THR A 198 -6.60 2.70 2.09
C THR A 198 -7.68 2.80 3.16
N HIS A 199 -8.43 3.91 3.16
CA HIS A 199 -9.64 4.06 3.96
C HIS A 199 -10.91 3.70 3.17
N SER A 200 -10.80 3.45 1.86
CA SER A 200 -11.92 3.10 0.99
C SER A 200 -12.12 1.59 0.94
N LEU A 201 -13.23 1.10 1.51
CA LEU A 201 -13.58 -0.34 1.44
C LEU A 201 -13.82 -0.81 0.00
N THR A 202 -14.38 0.07 -0.84
CA THR A 202 -14.60 -0.21 -2.25
C THR A 202 -13.28 -0.41 -2.98
N GLU A 203 -12.31 0.48 -2.75
CA GLU A 203 -10.98 0.36 -3.32
C GLU A 203 -10.27 -0.91 -2.84
N ALA A 204 -10.26 -1.17 -1.54
CA ALA A 204 -9.65 -2.36 -0.96
C ALA A 204 -10.18 -3.64 -1.58
N LEU A 205 -11.50 -3.82 -1.66
CA LEU A 205 -12.12 -5.01 -2.24
C LEU A 205 -11.92 -5.10 -3.75
N PHE A 206 -12.01 -3.96 -4.46
CA PHE A 206 -11.84 -3.94 -5.90
C PHE A 206 -10.42 -4.36 -6.33
N LEU A 207 -9.40 -3.93 -5.57
CA LEU A 207 -8.01 -4.16 -5.92
C LEU A 207 -7.47 -5.50 -5.40
N SER A 208 -7.86 -5.91 -4.18
CA SER A 208 -7.09 -6.90 -3.42
C SER A 208 -7.66 -8.32 -3.50
N ASP A 209 -6.78 -9.29 -3.33
CA ASP A 209 -7.13 -10.69 -3.11
C ASP A 209 -7.54 -10.92 -1.64
N VAL A 210 -6.85 -10.19 -0.72
CA VAL A 210 -7.07 -10.25 0.73
C VAL A 210 -7.15 -8.83 1.29
N VAL A 211 -8.11 -8.59 2.19
CA VAL A 211 -8.24 -7.35 2.95
C VAL A 211 -8.03 -7.65 4.43
N LEU A 212 -7.01 -7.02 5.01
CA LEU A 212 -6.76 -7.01 6.44
C LEU A 212 -7.56 -5.85 7.06
N VAL A 213 -8.25 -6.11 8.16
CA VAL A 213 -9.04 -5.11 8.89
C VAL A 213 -8.34 -4.81 10.20
N MET A 214 -8.05 -3.52 10.44
CA MET A 214 -7.38 -3.05 11.65
C MET A 214 -8.37 -2.33 12.56
N SER A 215 -8.26 -2.58 13.88
CA SER A 215 -9.03 -1.94 14.96
C SER A 215 -8.63 -0.47 15.17
N HIS A 216 -9.37 0.24 16.03
CA HIS A 216 -8.93 1.48 16.66
C HIS A 216 -7.63 1.29 17.45
N ARG A 217 -7.09 2.42 17.93
CA ARG A 217 -5.85 2.40 18.69
C ARG A 217 -6.06 1.78 20.10
N PRO A 218 -5.18 0.83 20.53
CA PRO A 218 -4.03 0.29 19.80
C PRO A 218 -4.44 -0.58 18.62
N GLY A 219 -3.87 -0.30 17.42
CA GLY A 219 -4.21 -1.03 16.21
C GLY A 219 -3.86 -2.53 16.32
N GLN A 220 -4.82 -3.39 16.04
CA GLN A 220 -4.72 -4.85 15.97
C GLN A 220 -5.37 -5.33 14.67
N ILE A 221 -5.01 -6.51 14.18
CA ILE A 221 -5.72 -7.13 13.07
C ILE A 221 -6.96 -7.86 13.63
N VAL A 222 -8.14 -7.29 13.39
CA VAL A 222 -9.42 -7.82 13.85
C VAL A 222 -10.12 -8.70 12.82
N GLY A 223 -9.63 -8.73 11.59
CA GLY A 223 -10.16 -9.59 10.54
C GLY A 223 -9.27 -9.72 9.33
N VAL A 224 -9.39 -10.87 8.67
CA VAL A 224 -8.76 -11.20 7.40
C VAL A 224 -9.87 -11.66 6.45
N ILE A 225 -10.12 -10.88 5.40
CA ILE A 225 -11.21 -11.13 4.45
C ILE A 225 -10.61 -11.48 3.10
N GLU A 226 -10.78 -12.70 2.66
CA GLU A 226 -10.55 -13.06 1.27
C GLU A 226 -11.64 -12.42 0.42
N ALA A 227 -11.26 -11.62 -0.57
CA ALA A 227 -12.22 -10.93 -1.43
C ALA A 227 -13.09 -11.93 -2.22
N GLY A 228 -12.50 -13.06 -2.64
CA GLY A 228 -13.21 -14.13 -3.35
C GLY A 228 -13.79 -13.69 -4.71
N LEU A 229 -13.39 -12.53 -5.20
CA LEU A 229 -13.91 -11.93 -6.42
C LEU A 229 -13.07 -12.36 -7.62
N PRO A 230 -13.69 -12.76 -8.75
CA PRO A 230 -12.98 -13.22 -9.94
C PRO A 230 -12.11 -12.11 -10.54
N ARG A 231 -11.10 -12.51 -11.33
CA ARG A 231 -10.24 -11.64 -12.14
C ARG A 231 -10.36 -12.03 -13.62
N PRO A 232 -10.24 -11.12 -14.60
CA PRO A 232 -10.06 -9.67 -14.42
C PRO A 232 -11.30 -8.99 -13.84
N ARG A 233 -11.10 -7.97 -13.00
CA ARG A 233 -12.19 -7.20 -12.36
C ARG A 233 -12.55 -6.01 -13.24
N THR A 234 -13.82 -5.92 -13.59
CA THR A 234 -14.44 -4.73 -14.18
C THR A 234 -15.27 -4.00 -13.13
N TYR A 235 -15.65 -2.77 -13.44
CA TYR A 235 -16.39 -1.94 -12.49
C TYR A 235 -17.75 -2.52 -12.10
N ASP A 236 -18.35 -3.32 -12.98
CA ASP A 236 -19.65 -3.96 -12.76
C ASP A 236 -19.65 -4.88 -11.53
N ILE A 237 -18.47 -5.40 -11.15
CA ILE A 237 -18.33 -6.26 -9.97
C ILE A 237 -18.74 -5.56 -8.69
N ILE A 238 -18.62 -4.21 -8.62
CA ILE A 238 -18.98 -3.41 -7.43
C ILE A 238 -20.48 -3.50 -7.14
N GLY A 239 -21.30 -3.68 -8.17
CA GLY A 239 -22.75 -3.89 -8.06
C GLY A 239 -23.15 -5.32 -7.73
N SER A 240 -22.22 -6.27 -7.64
CA SER A 240 -22.54 -7.67 -7.37
C SER A 240 -22.91 -7.94 -5.91
N ALA A 241 -23.71 -8.97 -5.69
CA ALA A 241 -24.11 -9.39 -4.34
C ALA A 241 -22.89 -9.85 -3.51
N GLU A 242 -21.94 -10.51 -4.14
CA GLU A 242 -20.69 -10.99 -3.53
C GLU A 242 -19.82 -9.82 -3.04
N PHE A 243 -19.69 -8.77 -3.85
CA PHE A 243 -18.98 -7.55 -3.45
C PHE A 243 -19.68 -6.87 -2.27
N GLY A 244 -21.00 -6.73 -2.32
CA GLY A 244 -21.81 -6.18 -1.24
C GLY A 244 -21.67 -6.97 0.06
N ALA A 245 -21.69 -8.31 -0.02
CA ALA A 245 -21.52 -9.19 1.13
C ALA A 245 -20.11 -9.06 1.75
N ALA A 246 -19.06 -9.01 0.93
CA ALA A 246 -17.69 -8.82 1.40
C ALA A 246 -17.51 -7.45 2.06
N ARG A 247 -18.05 -6.38 1.46
CA ARG A 247 -18.01 -5.01 2.03
C ARG A 247 -18.72 -4.95 3.39
N ASN A 248 -19.90 -5.58 3.51
CA ASN A 248 -20.65 -5.61 4.75
C ASN A 248 -19.92 -6.38 5.86
N ARG A 249 -19.17 -7.44 5.52
CA ARG A 249 -18.34 -8.17 6.50
C ARG A 249 -17.23 -7.26 7.06
N ILE A 250 -16.53 -6.51 6.20
CA ILE A 250 -15.49 -5.57 6.63
C ILE A 250 -16.11 -4.47 7.49
N TRP A 251 -17.23 -3.89 7.05
CA TRP A 251 -17.92 -2.83 7.78
C TRP A 251 -18.32 -3.27 9.20
N LYS A 252 -18.85 -4.48 9.36
CA LYS A 252 -19.21 -5.02 10.67
C LYS A 252 -18.02 -5.12 11.63
N LEU A 253 -16.85 -5.55 11.13
CA LEU A 253 -15.65 -5.64 11.95
C LEU A 253 -15.18 -4.25 12.42
N ILE A 254 -15.27 -3.24 11.57
CA ILE A 254 -14.91 -1.86 11.94
C ILE A 254 -15.92 -1.28 12.93
N SER A 255 -17.25 -1.46 12.69
CA SER A 255 -18.30 -0.90 13.55
C SER A 255 -18.36 -1.55 14.94
N GLN A 256 -18.11 -2.85 15.08
CA GLN A 256 -18.03 -3.53 16.36
C GLN A 256 -16.91 -2.99 17.25
N ASP A 257 -15.79 -2.64 16.63
CA ASP A 257 -14.65 -2.02 17.31
C ASP A 257 -14.96 -0.56 17.76
N ASP A 258 -15.82 0.16 17.02
CA ASP A 258 -16.34 1.47 17.41
C ASP A 258 -17.19 1.40 18.70
N ASP A 259 -18.10 0.43 18.78
CA ASP A 259 -19.00 0.23 19.94
C ASP A 259 -18.20 -0.15 21.20
N GLU A 260 -17.21 -1.06 21.10
CA GLU A 260 -16.36 -1.49 22.21
C GLU A 260 -15.41 -0.38 22.70
N SER A 261 -14.94 0.50 21.79
CA SER A 261 -14.07 1.62 22.14
C SER A 261 -14.83 2.81 22.71
N GLY A 262 -16.11 3.00 22.37
CA GLY A 262 -16.98 4.07 22.85
C GLY A 262 -17.44 3.86 24.29
N ASP A 263 -17.65 2.62 24.72
CA ASP A 263 -18.16 2.29 26.07
C ASP A 263 -17.08 2.45 27.17
N ASN A 264 -15.80 2.38 26.83
CA ASN A 264 -14.68 2.62 27.77
C ASN A 264 -14.44 4.11 28.09
N GLY A 265 -15.05 5.05 27.35
CA GLY A 265 -14.89 6.50 27.55
C GLY A 265 -15.87 7.13 28.54
N MET A 266 -16.97 6.45 28.90
CA MET A 266 -18.01 6.99 29.78
C MET A 266 -17.93 6.55 31.26
N ALA A 267 -16.98 5.70 31.62
CA ALA A 267 -16.84 5.19 32.99
C ALA A 267 -15.87 5.96 33.87
N SER A 268 -15.46 7.16 33.48
CA SER A 268 -14.53 8.01 34.26
C SER A 268 -14.93 9.49 34.21
N LEU A 269 -16.04 9.85 34.84
CA LEU A 269 -16.38 11.18 35.32
C LEU A 269 -16.87 11.11 36.76
#